data_308cc9d692affa72334af7d2d4dc9f3d
#
_entry.id   308cc9d692affa72334af7d2d4dc9f3d
#
_cell.length_a   1.000
_cell.length_b   1.000
_cell.length_c   1.000
_cell.angle_alpha   90.00
_cell.angle_beta   90.00
_cell.angle_gamma   90.00
#
_symmetry.space_group_name_H-M   'P 1'
#
loop_
_entity.id
_entity.type
_entity.pdbx_description
1 polymer ?
#
loop_
_entity_poly.entity_id
_entity_poly.type
_entity_poly.pdbx_seq_one_letter_code
_entity_poly.pdbx_strand_id
1 'polypeptide(L)'
;KRKARGLVIEAQLDKGKGPVATILVQKGTLHVGDFIAAGASSGKVRAMMDDKGRRVKEAGPSTPVEILGLSDVPNAGEVLVATENDKEAKNFAATFISENKNRLLEETKAKMSLDDLFSQIQEGNLKELNLIVKADVQGSVEAVKQSLVKLSNDEVVVKVIHGGVGAINESDVTLASASNAIIIGFNVRPDATAKA
;
A
#
# COMPACT_ATOMS: atom_id res chain seq x y z
N LYS A 1 27.45 -13.85 7.39
CA LYS A 1 26.72 -13.12 6.34
C LYS A 1 25.42 -12.57 6.95
N ARG A 2 25.17 -11.28 6.78
CA ARG A 2 23.93 -10.66 7.27
C ARG A 2 22.84 -10.83 6.21
N LYS A 3 21.60 -11.14 6.65
CA LYS A 3 20.42 -11.14 5.76
C LYS A 3 20.22 -9.73 5.16
N ALA A 4 19.74 -9.68 3.94
CA ALA A 4 19.48 -8.43 3.26
C ALA A 4 18.35 -7.66 3.96
N ARG A 5 18.53 -6.35 4.04
CA ARG A 5 17.54 -5.40 4.48
C ARG A 5 17.57 -4.18 3.58
N GLY A 6 16.43 -3.71 3.17
CA GLY A 6 16.29 -2.55 2.30
C GLY A 6 15.06 -1.72 2.64
N LEU A 7 14.91 -0.63 1.94
CA LEU A 7 13.77 0.27 2.02
C LEU A 7 13.03 0.27 0.70
N VAL A 8 11.71 0.15 0.74
CA VAL A 8 10.86 0.34 -0.44
C VAL A 8 10.85 1.81 -0.79
N ILE A 9 11.35 2.16 -1.98
CA ILE A 9 11.32 3.53 -2.50
C ILE A 9 10.01 3.79 -3.19
N GLU A 10 9.60 2.85 -4.05
CA GLU A 10 8.40 2.93 -4.87
C GLU A 10 7.86 1.53 -5.12
N ALA A 11 6.56 1.42 -5.30
CA ALA A 11 5.93 0.17 -5.71
C ALA A 11 4.73 0.42 -6.62
N GLN A 12 4.53 -0.48 -7.57
CA GLN A 12 3.47 -0.39 -8.57
C GLN A 12 2.94 -1.78 -8.95
N LEU A 13 1.76 -1.81 -9.50
CA LEU A 13 1.19 -3.01 -10.12
C LEU A 13 1.34 -2.95 -11.64
N ASP A 14 2.33 -3.69 -12.17
CA ASP A 14 2.54 -3.83 -13.61
C ASP A 14 1.56 -4.87 -14.18
N LYS A 15 0.93 -4.55 -15.32
CA LYS A 15 -0.08 -5.43 -15.96
C LYS A 15 0.46 -6.78 -16.43
N GLY A 16 1.77 -6.84 -16.74
CA GLY A 16 2.42 -8.07 -17.23
C GLY A 16 3.25 -8.79 -16.20
N LYS A 17 3.87 -8.04 -15.28
CA LYS A 17 4.84 -8.54 -14.31
C LYS A 17 4.24 -8.77 -12.91
N GLY A 18 3.05 -8.20 -12.63
CA GLY A 18 2.43 -8.18 -11.30
C GLY A 18 3.03 -7.12 -10.39
N PRO A 19 3.04 -7.32 -9.05
CA PRO A 19 3.64 -6.39 -8.11
C PRO A 19 5.13 -6.21 -8.37
N VAL A 20 5.55 -4.97 -8.56
CA VAL A 20 6.92 -4.53 -8.79
C VAL A 20 7.29 -3.51 -7.73
N ALA A 21 8.45 -3.65 -7.09
CA ALA A 21 8.91 -2.70 -6.09
C ALA A 21 10.38 -2.32 -6.33
N THR A 22 10.69 -1.04 -6.24
CA THR A 22 12.05 -0.52 -6.23
C THR A 22 12.55 -0.47 -4.80
N ILE A 23 13.63 -1.18 -4.53
CA ILE A 23 14.22 -1.35 -3.20
C ILE A 23 15.62 -0.74 -3.19
N LEU A 24 15.91 0.09 -2.20
CA LEU A 24 17.27 0.46 -1.86
C LEU A 24 17.81 -0.51 -0.82
N VAL A 25 18.74 -1.36 -1.21
CA VAL A 25 19.40 -2.26 -0.28
C VAL A 25 20.28 -1.45 0.68
N GLN A 26 20.06 -1.60 1.99
CA GLN A 26 20.78 -0.86 3.04
C GLN A 26 21.83 -1.72 3.72
N LYS A 27 21.54 -3.00 3.93
CA LYS A 27 22.43 -3.95 4.63
C LYS A 27 22.32 -5.35 3.99
N GLY A 28 23.42 -6.11 4.05
CA GLY A 28 23.47 -7.44 3.49
C GLY A 28 23.47 -7.43 1.96
N THR A 29 23.25 -8.58 1.35
CA THR A 29 23.14 -8.74 -0.11
C THR A 29 21.85 -9.47 -0.41
N LEU A 30 21.04 -8.91 -1.28
CA LEU A 30 19.80 -9.51 -1.76
C LEU A 30 20.10 -10.33 -3.01
N HIS A 31 19.55 -11.54 -3.08
CA HIS A 31 19.77 -12.45 -4.21
C HIS A 31 18.43 -12.83 -4.85
N VAL A 32 18.46 -13.12 -6.13
CA VAL A 32 17.35 -13.81 -6.80
C VAL A 32 17.15 -15.16 -6.13
N GLY A 33 15.91 -15.45 -5.73
CA GLY A 33 15.55 -16.66 -4.99
C GLY A 33 15.39 -16.48 -3.48
N ASP A 34 15.82 -15.34 -2.92
CA ASP A 34 15.60 -15.03 -1.50
C ASP A 34 14.11 -14.89 -1.20
N PHE A 35 13.71 -15.40 -0.02
CA PHE A 35 12.39 -15.10 0.53
C PHE A 35 12.42 -13.73 1.21
N ILE A 36 11.40 -12.93 0.96
CA ILE A 36 11.34 -11.54 1.40
C ILE A 36 9.98 -11.20 1.99
N ALA A 37 9.98 -10.24 2.91
CA ALA A 37 8.78 -9.60 3.40
C ALA A 37 8.98 -8.08 3.38
N ALA A 38 7.95 -7.34 2.97
CA ALA A 38 7.90 -5.89 2.97
C ALA A 38 6.50 -5.45 3.42
N GLY A 39 6.41 -4.86 4.62
CA GLY A 39 5.12 -4.52 5.21
C GLY A 39 4.18 -5.72 5.30
N ALA A 40 2.98 -5.59 4.75
CA ALA A 40 1.97 -6.64 4.68
C ALA A 40 2.21 -7.66 3.55
N SER A 41 3.18 -7.41 2.66
CA SER A 41 3.47 -8.26 1.51
C SER A 41 4.65 -9.21 1.80
N SER A 42 4.57 -10.41 1.27
CA SER A 42 5.66 -11.39 1.31
C SER A 42 5.81 -12.08 -0.04
N GLY A 43 6.95 -12.72 -0.27
CA GLY A 43 7.17 -13.44 -1.52
C GLY A 43 8.58 -13.96 -1.68
N LYS A 44 8.89 -14.33 -2.91
CA LYS A 44 10.21 -14.80 -3.32
C LYS A 44 10.72 -13.94 -4.47
N VAL A 45 11.93 -13.43 -4.37
CA VAL A 45 12.56 -12.65 -5.45
C VAL A 45 12.68 -13.52 -6.71
N ARG A 46 11.83 -13.26 -7.69
CA ARG A 46 11.83 -13.98 -8.98
C ARG A 46 12.84 -13.40 -9.96
N ALA A 47 12.96 -12.08 -9.96
CA ALA A 47 13.93 -11.36 -10.77
C ALA A 47 14.27 -10.03 -10.09
N MET A 48 15.47 -9.54 -10.39
CA MET A 48 15.92 -8.18 -10.02
C MET A 48 16.45 -7.48 -11.25
N MET A 49 16.22 -6.19 -11.35
CA MET A 49 16.74 -5.32 -12.40
C MET A 49 17.44 -4.11 -11.78
N ASP A 50 18.55 -3.72 -12.38
CA ASP A 50 19.26 -2.50 -12.00
C ASP A 50 18.54 -1.23 -12.54
N ASP A 51 19.10 -0.05 -12.22
CA ASP A 51 18.65 1.25 -12.69
C ASP A 51 18.68 1.43 -14.24
N LYS A 52 19.36 0.51 -14.92
CA LYS A 52 19.44 0.47 -16.39
C LYS A 52 18.53 -0.59 -17.02
N GLY A 53 17.66 -1.22 -16.21
CA GLY A 53 16.75 -2.27 -16.66
C GLY A 53 17.42 -3.62 -16.97
N ARG A 54 18.69 -3.81 -16.58
CA ARG A 54 19.42 -5.08 -16.78
C ARG A 54 19.15 -6.03 -15.63
N ARG A 55 18.97 -7.29 -15.97
CA ARG A 55 18.82 -8.35 -14.94
C ARG A 55 20.11 -8.54 -14.14
N VAL A 56 19.97 -8.49 -12.83
CA VAL A 56 21.06 -8.77 -11.88
C VAL A 56 20.68 -9.94 -10.99
N LYS A 57 21.69 -10.69 -10.54
CA LYS A 57 21.49 -11.87 -9.67
C LYS A 57 21.57 -11.51 -8.19
N GLU A 58 22.31 -10.45 -7.87
CA GLU A 58 22.53 -9.97 -6.51
C GLU A 58 22.59 -8.44 -6.46
N ALA A 59 22.24 -7.89 -5.31
CA ALA A 59 22.32 -6.47 -5.03
C ALA A 59 22.88 -6.24 -3.63
N GLY A 60 24.01 -5.55 -3.56
CA GLY A 60 24.69 -5.19 -2.29
C GLY A 60 24.13 -3.89 -1.69
N PRO A 61 24.72 -3.45 -0.57
CA PRO A 61 24.32 -2.19 0.08
C PRO A 61 24.46 -0.98 -0.85
N SER A 62 23.60 0.00 -0.65
CA SER A 62 23.51 1.24 -1.43
C SER A 62 23.18 1.03 -2.92
N THR A 63 22.66 -0.14 -3.27
CA THR A 63 22.25 -0.46 -4.65
C THR A 63 20.73 -0.40 -4.76
N PRO A 64 20.17 0.46 -5.60
CA PRO A 64 18.76 0.42 -5.94
C PRO A 64 18.48 -0.71 -6.94
N VAL A 65 17.45 -1.49 -6.69
CA VAL A 65 17.01 -2.57 -7.60
C VAL A 65 15.49 -2.65 -7.65
N GLU A 66 14.98 -2.86 -8.84
CA GLU A 66 13.60 -3.25 -9.06
C GLU A 66 13.47 -4.76 -8.84
N ILE A 67 12.54 -5.17 -7.99
CA ILE A 67 12.29 -6.58 -7.68
C ILE A 67 10.89 -7.00 -8.13
N LEU A 68 10.80 -8.28 -8.52
CA LEU A 68 9.55 -8.95 -8.84
C LEU A 68 9.38 -10.18 -7.94
N GLY A 69 8.15 -10.45 -7.54
CA GLY A 69 7.82 -11.69 -6.83
C GLY A 69 7.17 -11.49 -5.45
N LEU A 70 6.84 -10.26 -5.09
CA LEU A 70 5.96 -9.98 -3.95
C LEU A 70 4.53 -10.41 -4.25
N SER A 71 3.78 -10.77 -3.21
CA SER A 71 2.36 -11.18 -3.30
C SER A 71 1.43 -9.99 -3.54
N ASP A 72 1.83 -8.80 -3.11
CA ASP A 72 1.07 -7.56 -3.21
C ASP A 72 2.02 -6.37 -3.31
N VAL A 73 1.48 -5.18 -3.57
CA VAL A 73 2.23 -3.94 -3.69
C VAL A 73 2.50 -3.36 -2.30
N PRO A 74 3.76 -3.31 -1.83
CA PRO A 74 4.09 -2.71 -0.53
C PRO A 74 3.98 -1.18 -0.59
N ASN A 75 3.89 -0.54 0.58
CA ASN A 75 3.91 0.92 0.64
C ASN A 75 5.35 1.45 0.55
N ALA A 76 5.51 2.62 -0.06
CA ALA A 76 6.78 3.34 -0.02
C ALA A 76 7.16 3.66 1.43
N GLY A 77 8.45 3.55 1.76
CA GLY A 77 8.95 3.71 3.12
C GLY A 77 8.91 2.44 3.98
N GLU A 78 8.26 1.36 3.54
CA GLU A 78 8.29 0.10 4.27
C GLU A 78 9.66 -0.58 4.19
N VAL A 79 10.00 -1.30 5.25
CA VAL A 79 11.25 -2.03 5.33
C VAL A 79 11.08 -3.41 4.69
N LEU A 80 11.94 -3.71 3.72
CA LEU A 80 12.09 -5.05 3.17
C LEU A 80 13.15 -5.82 3.96
N VAL A 81 12.83 -7.05 4.33
CA VAL A 81 13.75 -7.99 4.97
C VAL A 81 13.80 -9.31 4.20
N ALA A 82 15.01 -9.85 4.02
CA ALA A 82 15.18 -11.20 3.55
C ALA A 82 15.08 -12.19 4.71
N THR A 83 14.40 -13.30 4.50
CA THR A 83 14.13 -14.35 5.49
C THR A 83 14.74 -15.68 5.04
N GLU A 84 14.77 -16.67 5.91
CA GLU A 84 15.35 -17.98 5.59
C GLU A 84 14.42 -18.84 4.74
N ASN A 85 13.11 -18.65 4.95
CA ASN A 85 12.09 -19.45 4.27
C ASN A 85 10.78 -18.68 4.10
N ASP A 86 9.89 -19.22 3.28
CA ASP A 86 8.58 -18.64 2.97
C ASP A 86 7.69 -18.47 4.22
N LYS A 87 7.77 -19.42 5.16
CA LYS A 87 6.98 -19.38 6.41
C LYS A 87 7.38 -18.17 7.26
N GLU A 88 8.69 -17.91 7.38
CA GLU A 88 9.20 -16.75 8.12
C GLU A 88 8.77 -15.43 7.45
N ALA A 89 8.83 -15.35 6.10
CA ALA A 89 8.36 -14.19 5.37
C ALA A 89 6.87 -13.91 5.58
N LYS A 90 6.03 -14.94 5.51
CA LYS A 90 4.59 -14.83 5.77
C LYS A 90 4.27 -14.45 7.20
N ASN A 91 4.99 -15.00 8.18
CA ASN A 91 4.84 -14.64 9.59
C ASN A 91 5.19 -13.17 9.81
N PHE A 92 6.27 -12.68 9.17
CA PHE A 92 6.66 -11.27 9.26
C PHE A 92 5.57 -10.34 8.73
N ALA A 93 5.00 -10.64 7.57
CA ALA A 93 3.90 -9.91 7.00
C ALA A 93 2.63 -9.95 7.88
N ALA A 94 2.30 -11.12 8.44
CA ALA A 94 1.15 -11.29 9.34
C ALA A 94 1.32 -10.48 10.64
N THR A 95 2.52 -10.46 11.23
CA THR A 95 2.83 -9.64 12.41
C THR A 95 2.67 -8.16 12.09
N PHE A 96 3.19 -7.71 10.96
CA PHE A 96 3.04 -6.32 10.51
C PHE A 96 1.56 -5.90 10.37
N ILE A 97 0.73 -6.77 9.79
CA ILE A 97 -0.71 -6.53 9.64
C ILE A 97 -1.37 -6.41 11.02
N SER A 98 -1.04 -7.31 11.96
CA SER A 98 -1.63 -7.31 13.31
C SER A 98 -1.21 -6.08 14.12
N GLU A 99 0.06 -5.68 14.04
CA GLU A 99 0.59 -4.49 14.71
C GLU A 99 -0.05 -3.20 14.15
N ASN A 100 -0.18 -3.09 12.83
CA ASN A 100 -0.87 -1.95 12.22
C ASN A 100 -2.35 -1.88 12.59
N LYS A 101 -3.04 -3.02 12.62
CA LYS A 101 -4.43 -3.08 13.07
C LYS A 101 -4.58 -2.60 14.51
N ASN A 102 -3.70 -3.07 15.41
CA ASN A 102 -3.72 -2.66 16.81
C ASN A 102 -3.41 -1.16 16.95
N ARG A 103 -2.42 -0.63 16.22
CA ARG A 103 -2.10 0.79 16.22
C ARG A 103 -3.27 1.64 15.74
N LEU A 104 -3.95 1.26 14.66
CA LEU A 104 -5.13 1.96 14.16
C LEU A 104 -6.28 1.93 15.18
N LEU A 105 -6.47 0.82 15.89
CA LEU A 105 -7.47 0.70 16.96
C LEU A 105 -7.12 1.60 18.16
N GLU A 106 -5.84 1.69 18.53
CA GLU A 106 -5.38 2.57 19.60
C GLU A 106 -5.50 4.06 19.21
N GLU A 107 -5.11 4.42 17.98
CA GLU A 107 -5.27 5.78 17.46
C GLU A 107 -6.75 6.18 17.37
N THR A 108 -7.62 5.26 16.99
CA THR A 108 -9.07 5.50 16.94
C THR A 108 -9.64 5.68 18.36
N LYS A 109 -9.21 4.87 19.32
CA LYS A 109 -9.61 5.00 20.73
C LYS A 109 -9.10 6.29 21.37
N ALA A 110 -7.87 6.71 21.04
CA ALA A 110 -7.28 7.96 21.53
C ALA A 110 -7.97 9.21 20.96
N LYS A 111 -8.56 9.11 19.77
CA LYS A 111 -9.28 10.21 19.10
C LYS A 111 -10.76 10.30 19.51
N MET A 112 -11.30 9.27 20.11
CA MET A 112 -12.67 9.28 20.64
C MET A 112 -12.68 9.70 22.12
N SER A 113 -12.45 10.97 22.41
CA SER A 113 -12.85 11.54 23.69
C SER A 113 -14.38 11.64 23.75
N LEU A 114 -14.95 11.59 24.94
CA LEU A 114 -16.40 11.77 25.14
C LEU A 114 -16.89 13.11 24.59
N ASP A 115 -16.03 14.14 24.59
CA ASP A 115 -16.33 15.47 24.02
C ASP A 115 -16.44 15.42 22.51
N ASP A 116 -15.62 14.60 21.82
CA ASP A 116 -15.71 14.38 20.38
C ASP A 116 -17.00 13.63 20.02
N LEU A 117 -17.44 12.69 20.87
CA LEU A 117 -18.69 11.97 20.67
C LEU A 117 -19.90 12.90 20.85
N PHE A 118 -19.87 13.80 21.85
CA PHE A 118 -20.90 14.79 22.03
C PHE A 118 -20.93 15.85 20.92
N SER A 119 -19.76 16.25 20.42
CA SER A 119 -19.65 17.15 19.28
C SER A 119 -20.23 16.53 18.00
N GLN A 120 -19.94 15.26 17.73
CA GLN A 120 -20.52 14.52 16.59
C GLN A 120 -22.05 14.34 16.71
N ILE A 121 -22.60 14.21 17.92
CA ILE A 121 -24.03 14.10 18.13
C ILE A 121 -24.73 15.46 17.96
N GLN A 122 -24.07 16.56 18.33
CA GLN A 122 -24.59 17.92 18.10
C GLN A 122 -24.44 18.41 16.65
N GLU A 123 -23.43 17.91 15.92
CA GLU A 123 -23.15 18.27 14.53
C GLU A 123 -23.88 17.40 13.50
N GLY A 124 -25.08 16.91 13.82
CA GLY A 124 -25.91 16.08 12.94
C GLY A 124 -26.25 16.64 11.54
N ASN A 125 -25.49 17.62 11.05
CA ASN A 125 -25.58 18.24 9.72
C ASN A 125 -24.29 18.17 8.89
N LEU A 126 -23.19 17.58 9.39
CA LEU A 126 -21.97 17.41 8.59
C LEU A 126 -22.22 16.34 7.51
N LYS A 127 -22.21 16.79 6.26
CA LYS A 127 -22.27 15.88 5.11
C LYS A 127 -20.92 15.19 4.96
N GLU A 128 -20.88 13.87 4.99
CA GLU A 128 -19.70 13.08 4.67
C GLU A 128 -19.64 12.76 3.18
N LEU A 129 -18.50 13.04 2.56
CA LEU A 129 -18.20 12.61 1.20
C LEU A 129 -17.20 11.45 1.26
N ASN A 130 -17.68 10.23 1.07
CA ASN A 130 -16.86 9.03 1.05
C ASN A 130 -16.23 8.83 -0.33
N LEU A 131 -14.93 8.61 -0.37
CA LEU A 131 -14.16 8.43 -1.60
C LEU A 131 -13.34 7.14 -1.58
N ILE A 132 -13.23 6.51 -2.75
CA ILE A 132 -12.28 5.42 -3.02
C ILE A 132 -11.30 5.94 -4.07
N VAL A 133 -9.99 5.81 -3.80
CA VAL A 133 -8.93 6.30 -4.70
C VAL A 133 -8.18 5.13 -5.28
N LYS A 134 -8.10 5.06 -6.61
CA LYS A 134 -7.26 4.09 -7.34
C LYS A 134 -6.27 4.83 -8.22
N ALA A 135 -5.01 4.38 -8.23
CA ALA A 135 -3.98 4.95 -9.07
C ALA A 135 -3.04 3.87 -9.63
N ASP A 136 -2.21 4.24 -10.58
CA ASP A 136 -1.23 3.32 -11.20
C ASP A 136 -0.03 3.02 -10.30
N VAL A 137 0.36 3.97 -9.42
CA VAL A 137 1.47 3.80 -8.46
C VAL A 137 1.06 4.23 -7.06
N GLN A 138 1.72 3.66 -6.04
CA GLN A 138 1.40 3.90 -4.63
C GLN A 138 1.57 5.38 -4.23
N GLY A 139 2.62 6.04 -4.68
CA GLY A 139 2.85 7.47 -4.39
C GLY A 139 1.73 8.37 -4.91
N SER A 140 1.13 8.03 -6.07
CA SER A 140 -0.03 8.74 -6.61
C SER A 140 -1.27 8.54 -5.75
N VAL A 141 -1.51 7.32 -5.24
CA VAL A 141 -2.61 7.05 -4.30
C VAL A 141 -2.49 7.95 -3.07
N GLU A 142 -1.31 8.01 -2.47
CA GLU A 142 -1.08 8.80 -1.25
C GLU A 142 -1.20 10.31 -1.50
N ALA A 143 -0.62 10.80 -2.61
CA ALA A 143 -0.70 12.22 -2.98
C ALA A 143 -2.15 12.67 -3.22
N VAL A 144 -2.93 11.88 -3.96
CA VAL A 144 -4.35 12.16 -4.24
C VAL A 144 -5.17 12.12 -2.94
N LYS A 145 -4.98 11.09 -2.08
CA LYS A 145 -5.65 11.01 -0.77
C LYS A 145 -5.38 12.26 0.09
N GLN A 146 -4.11 12.65 0.24
CA GLN A 146 -3.76 13.82 1.02
C GLN A 146 -4.36 15.11 0.47
N SER A 147 -4.39 15.27 -0.85
CA SER A 147 -4.97 16.43 -1.50
C SER A 147 -6.49 16.50 -1.30
N LEU A 148 -7.17 15.36 -1.42
CA LEU A 148 -8.63 15.27 -1.24
C LEU A 148 -9.05 15.54 0.20
N VAL A 149 -8.37 14.98 1.19
CA VAL A 149 -8.66 15.22 2.61
C VAL A 149 -8.50 16.70 2.99
N LYS A 150 -7.55 17.42 2.39
CA LYS A 150 -7.37 18.87 2.60
C LYS A 150 -8.52 19.74 2.10
N LEU A 151 -9.39 19.19 1.25
CA LEU A 151 -10.57 19.88 0.74
C LEU A 151 -11.77 19.85 1.73
N SER A 152 -11.64 19.12 2.83
CA SER A 152 -12.65 19.14 3.90
C SER A 152 -12.84 20.55 4.44
N ASN A 153 -14.08 20.91 4.71
CA ASN A 153 -14.50 22.19 5.30
C ASN A 153 -15.56 21.95 6.37
N ASP A 154 -16.09 23.05 6.96
CA ASP A 154 -17.08 23.00 8.05
C ASP A 154 -18.44 22.43 7.61
N GLU A 155 -18.72 22.32 6.31
CA GLU A 155 -19.98 21.80 5.77
C GLU A 155 -19.86 20.36 5.28
N VAL A 156 -18.67 19.97 4.76
CA VAL A 156 -18.42 18.65 4.15
C VAL A 156 -17.08 18.08 4.60
N VAL A 157 -17.13 16.90 5.20
CA VAL A 157 -15.93 16.11 5.55
C VAL A 157 -15.62 15.15 4.41
N VAL A 158 -14.45 15.31 3.79
CA VAL A 158 -13.95 14.40 2.76
C VAL A 158 -13.22 13.24 3.43
N LYS A 159 -13.73 12.01 3.24
CA LYS A 159 -13.21 10.80 3.86
C LYS A 159 -12.79 9.79 2.80
N VAL A 160 -11.51 9.49 2.71
CA VAL A 160 -11.04 8.42 1.82
C VAL A 160 -11.11 7.09 2.58
N ILE A 161 -12.13 6.28 2.24
CA ILE A 161 -12.39 5.01 2.91
C ILE A 161 -11.51 3.87 2.42
N HIS A 162 -11.06 3.94 1.16
CA HIS A 162 -10.15 2.96 0.58
C HIS A 162 -9.22 3.62 -0.45
N GLY A 163 -7.99 3.10 -0.56
CA GLY A 163 -7.06 3.50 -1.59
C GLY A 163 -6.19 2.31 -2.01
N GLY A 164 -5.98 2.15 -3.31
CA GLY A 164 -5.23 1.01 -3.84
C GLY A 164 -4.59 1.29 -5.19
N VAL A 165 -3.62 0.46 -5.54
CA VAL A 165 -2.91 0.50 -6.81
C VAL A 165 -3.57 -0.43 -7.82
N GLY A 166 -3.61 -0.01 -9.08
CA GLY A 166 -4.12 -0.81 -10.20
C GLY A 166 -5.50 -0.39 -10.69
N ALA A 167 -6.10 -1.20 -11.57
CA ALA A 167 -7.40 -0.93 -12.16
C ALA A 167 -8.52 -0.93 -11.10
N ILE A 168 -9.58 -0.19 -11.39
CA ILE A 168 -10.82 -0.27 -10.60
C ILE A 168 -11.47 -1.62 -10.89
N ASN A 169 -11.72 -2.41 -9.86
CA ASN A 169 -12.27 -3.75 -9.97
C ASN A 169 -13.69 -3.84 -9.35
N GLU A 170 -14.33 -5.00 -9.49
CA GLU A 170 -15.67 -5.28 -8.97
C GLU A 170 -15.77 -5.07 -7.45
N SER A 171 -14.71 -5.42 -6.69
CA SER A 171 -14.69 -5.21 -5.23
C SER A 171 -14.70 -3.72 -4.87
N ASP A 172 -14.02 -2.88 -5.64
CA ASP A 172 -14.05 -1.42 -5.44
C ASP A 172 -15.46 -0.87 -5.69
N VAL A 173 -16.14 -1.35 -6.73
CA VAL A 173 -17.54 -0.96 -7.05
C VAL A 173 -18.50 -1.42 -5.96
N THR A 174 -18.36 -2.65 -5.49
CA THR A 174 -19.19 -3.19 -4.40
C THR A 174 -19.01 -2.38 -3.11
N LEU A 175 -17.76 -2.04 -2.77
CA LEU A 175 -17.44 -1.22 -1.60
C LEU A 175 -18.02 0.20 -1.76
N ALA A 176 -17.91 0.80 -2.94
CA ALA A 176 -18.47 2.12 -3.23
C ALA A 176 -19.98 2.13 -3.09
N SER A 177 -20.66 1.13 -3.61
CA SER A 177 -22.11 0.98 -3.51
C SER A 177 -22.56 0.83 -2.04
N ALA A 178 -21.88 -0.04 -1.28
CA ALA A 178 -22.20 -0.28 0.13
C ALA A 178 -21.93 0.93 1.05
N SER A 179 -21.00 1.79 0.68
CA SER A 179 -20.57 2.95 1.48
C SER A 179 -21.06 4.28 0.94
N ASN A 180 -21.88 4.28 -0.10
CA ASN A 180 -22.31 5.48 -0.84
C ASN A 180 -21.12 6.38 -1.20
N ALA A 181 -20.06 5.76 -1.75
CA ALA A 181 -18.79 6.40 -2.05
C ALA A 181 -18.61 6.65 -3.55
N ILE A 182 -17.81 7.66 -3.89
CA ILE A 182 -17.39 7.96 -5.26
C ILE A 182 -16.02 7.35 -5.50
N ILE A 183 -15.82 6.71 -6.65
CA ILE A 183 -14.52 6.15 -7.05
C ILE A 183 -13.78 7.16 -7.91
N ILE A 184 -12.54 7.48 -7.51
CA ILE A 184 -11.62 8.35 -8.24
C ILE A 184 -10.48 7.49 -8.77
N GLY A 185 -10.33 7.44 -10.09
CA GLY A 185 -9.22 6.77 -10.78
C GLY A 185 -8.21 7.77 -11.32
N PHE A 186 -6.96 7.69 -10.84
CA PHE A 186 -5.84 8.49 -11.37
C PHE A 186 -4.97 7.62 -12.26
N ASN A 187 -4.95 7.95 -13.56
CA ASN A 187 -4.25 7.19 -14.61
C ASN A 187 -4.59 5.69 -14.66
N VAL A 188 -5.79 5.30 -14.20
CA VAL A 188 -6.31 3.94 -14.24
C VAL A 188 -7.72 3.90 -14.84
N ARG A 189 -8.13 2.72 -15.31
CA ARG A 189 -9.46 2.51 -15.88
C ARG A 189 -10.14 1.34 -15.16
N PRO A 190 -11.48 1.31 -15.15
CA PRO A 190 -12.20 0.14 -14.68
C PRO A 190 -11.86 -1.08 -15.56
N ASP A 191 -11.80 -2.24 -14.94
CA ASP A 191 -11.75 -3.50 -15.66
C ASP A 191 -13.12 -3.83 -16.31
N ALA A 192 -13.19 -4.94 -17.06
CA ALA A 192 -14.38 -5.30 -17.79
C ALA A 192 -15.58 -5.62 -16.86
N THR A 193 -15.32 -6.21 -15.70
CA THR A 193 -16.30 -6.55 -14.67
C THR A 193 -16.81 -5.33 -13.92
N ALA A 194 -15.93 -4.41 -13.57
CA ALA A 194 -16.30 -3.17 -12.90
C ALA A 194 -17.09 -2.19 -13.80
N LYS A 195 -16.93 -2.34 -15.12
CA LYS A 195 -17.65 -1.49 -16.10
C LYS A 195 -19.08 -1.98 -16.39
N ALA A 196 -19.35 -3.26 -16.21
CA ALA A 196 -20.69 -3.85 -16.40
C ALA A 196 -21.64 -3.44 -15.27
#